data_9df6372dc8a1e6e3e704c96c232c663b
#
_entry.id   9df6372dc8a1e6e3e704c96c232c663b
#
_cell.length_a   1.000
_cell.length_b   1.000
_cell.length_c   1.000
_cell.angle_alpha   90.00
_cell.angle_beta   90.00
_cell.angle_gamma   90.00
#
_symmetry.space_group_name_H-M   'P 1'
#
loop_
_entity.id
_entity.type
_entity.pdbx_description
1 polymer ?
#
loop_
_entity_poly.entity_id
_entity_poly.type
_entity_poly.pdbx_seq_one_letter_code
_entity_poly.pdbx_strand_id
1 'polypeptide(L)'
;YVVNPTNVDIKGTITNGGLNLITSIDVKWSDGTNTYTDNLTGLNIIMNGTYNFTHSAQLIVNSLAANSLTVWLEYAADLDTSNNTLTTTIAGLTSIPAKTTVGEEKTGTWCGWCPRGAVALGEMESTSSFIGIAVHNGDPMTISAYDDNIGTYIPGGYPGGGVDRVLEDNPAYFSTMHATRVTDIVPCIVNSITAVYDQSTNKISVATEAEFIGNIIGDFRLSCVIVEDDLQSSNSSWDQENYYGPGGSGNSTNMTFPANVNNGFSFNTAASPVPSASFGGYDHVARSLSNNDILGDAGSLPSGTVNLGTYNHIFTDVSTNSLAGYNDVGFNWTKAHAVVMIINAVTGEILNAGKTALTSINIVDSWDCDPVNGCVDPGTGIGNYSALATCNAACNTNSIEESNTLSFNLYPNPVKDRLVIEGQYTSANIYDVFGKAVLTTDYQNTIEVTAL
;
A
#
# COMPACT_ATOMS: atom_id res chain seq x y z
N TYR A 1 -14.44 -12.26 -6.85
CA TYR A 1 -15.07 -12.01 -5.54
C TYR A 1 -16.55 -11.74 -5.72
N VAL A 2 -17.38 -12.13 -4.77
CA VAL A 2 -18.83 -11.90 -4.79
C VAL A 2 -19.36 -11.65 -3.38
N VAL A 3 -20.46 -10.88 -3.26
CA VAL A 3 -21.08 -10.67 -1.95
C VAL A 3 -21.83 -11.93 -1.52
N ASN A 4 -21.56 -12.41 -0.33
CA ASN A 4 -22.20 -13.57 0.28
C ASN A 4 -23.49 -13.17 1.06
N PRO A 5 -24.64 -13.89 0.94
CA PRO A 5 -24.86 -15.04 0.08
C PRO A 5 -25.26 -14.64 -1.37
N THR A 6 -24.83 -15.41 -2.34
CA THR A 6 -25.22 -15.19 -3.74
C THR A 6 -25.14 -16.47 -4.57
N ASN A 7 -25.83 -16.46 -5.71
CA ASN A 7 -25.72 -17.47 -6.74
C ASN A 7 -24.91 -16.88 -7.91
N VAL A 8 -23.91 -17.60 -8.37
CA VAL A 8 -23.02 -17.19 -9.45
C VAL A 8 -23.31 -18.02 -10.69
N ASP A 9 -23.64 -17.34 -11.80
CA ASP A 9 -23.77 -17.97 -13.10
C ASP A 9 -22.42 -18.48 -13.58
N ILE A 10 -22.37 -19.72 -14.04
CA ILE A 10 -21.19 -20.28 -14.72
C ILE A 10 -21.35 -20.01 -16.21
N LYS A 11 -20.53 -19.08 -16.70
CA LYS A 11 -20.54 -18.61 -18.10
C LYS A 11 -19.16 -18.74 -18.70
N GLY A 12 -19.13 -18.96 -20.01
CA GLY A 12 -17.87 -19.04 -20.74
C GLY A 12 -18.06 -19.02 -22.24
N THR A 13 -16.93 -19.02 -22.93
CA THR A 13 -16.89 -19.10 -24.41
C THR A 13 -16.14 -20.34 -24.80
N ILE A 14 -16.78 -21.19 -25.60
CA ILE A 14 -16.18 -22.37 -26.22
C ILE A 14 -15.62 -21.94 -27.57
N THR A 15 -14.37 -22.31 -27.86
CA THR A 15 -13.74 -22.07 -29.16
C THR A 15 -13.40 -23.42 -29.81
N ASN A 16 -13.80 -23.62 -31.05
CA ASN A 16 -13.44 -24.80 -31.80
C ASN A 16 -12.08 -24.61 -32.50
N GLY A 17 -11.01 -25.13 -31.90
CA GLY A 17 -9.66 -25.14 -32.50
C GLY A 17 -9.46 -26.25 -33.55
N GLY A 18 -10.41 -27.18 -33.68
CA GLY A 18 -10.33 -28.32 -34.60
C GLY A 18 -10.96 -28.04 -35.96
N LEU A 19 -10.76 -28.98 -36.89
CA LEU A 19 -11.28 -28.90 -38.27
C LEU A 19 -12.77 -29.32 -38.36
N ASN A 20 -13.21 -30.15 -37.43
CA ASN A 20 -14.55 -30.72 -37.46
C ASN A 20 -15.58 -29.81 -36.81
N LEU A 21 -16.79 -29.80 -37.37
CA LEU A 21 -17.92 -29.08 -36.82
C LEU A 21 -18.33 -29.67 -35.45
N ILE A 22 -18.44 -28.85 -34.42
CA ILE A 22 -18.99 -29.24 -33.12
C ILE A 22 -20.48 -29.01 -33.15
N THR A 23 -21.29 -30.07 -32.99
CA THR A 23 -22.75 -30.03 -32.97
C THR A 23 -23.33 -30.31 -31.61
N SER A 24 -22.52 -30.89 -30.68
CA SER A 24 -22.87 -31.10 -29.28
C SER A 24 -21.60 -31.20 -28.47
N ILE A 25 -21.66 -30.76 -27.20
CA ILE A 25 -20.57 -30.80 -26.25
C ILE A 25 -21.11 -30.77 -24.82
N ASP A 26 -20.50 -31.49 -23.90
CA ASP A 26 -20.82 -31.39 -22.49
C ASP A 26 -19.98 -30.28 -21.84
N VAL A 27 -20.68 -29.37 -21.17
CA VAL A 27 -20.06 -28.38 -20.28
C VAL A 27 -20.27 -28.85 -18.86
N LYS A 28 -19.19 -29.01 -18.15
CA LYS A 28 -19.21 -29.47 -16.76
C LYS A 28 -18.51 -28.50 -15.84
N TRP A 29 -18.99 -28.44 -14.60
CA TRP A 29 -18.27 -27.74 -13.55
C TRP A 29 -18.43 -28.45 -12.20
N SER A 30 -17.46 -28.21 -11.28
CA SER A 30 -17.47 -28.74 -9.93
C SER A 30 -17.06 -27.68 -8.91
N ASP A 31 -17.70 -27.72 -7.75
CA ASP A 31 -17.35 -26.97 -6.54
C ASP A 31 -16.33 -27.70 -5.65
N GLY A 32 -15.76 -28.79 -6.16
CA GLY A 32 -14.86 -29.68 -5.41
C GLY A 32 -15.61 -30.81 -4.65
N THR A 33 -16.94 -30.72 -4.53
CA THR A 33 -17.80 -31.74 -3.88
C THR A 33 -18.79 -32.33 -4.87
N ASN A 34 -19.46 -31.49 -5.61
CA ASN A 34 -20.49 -31.85 -6.58
C ASN A 34 -20.01 -31.55 -8.00
N THR A 35 -20.53 -32.33 -8.97
CA THR A 35 -20.31 -32.06 -10.38
C THR A 35 -21.65 -31.85 -11.07
N TYR A 36 -21.72 -30.82 -11.89
CA TYR A 36 -22.91 -30.46 -12.67
C TYR A 36 -22.57 -30.57 -14.15
N THR A 37 -23.54 -30.98 -14.96
CA THR A 37 -23.36 -31.23 -16.39
C THR A 37 -24.49 -30.66 -17.19
N ASP A 38 -24.17 -29.86 -18.21
CA ASP A 38 -25.11 -29.46 -19.26
C ASP A 38 -24.67 -30.08 -20.59
N ASN A 39 -25.57 -30.79 -21.24
CA ASN A 39 -25.35 -31.29 -22.60
C ASN A 39 -25.87 -30.27 -23.60
N LEU A 40 -24.99 -29.51 -24.22
CA LEU A 40 -25.32 -28.54 -25.26
C LEU A 40 -25.42 -29.24 -26.60
N THR A 41 -26.60 -29.16 -27.23
CA THR A 41 -26.92 -29.80 -28.52
C THR A 41 -27.40 -28.80 -29.56
N GLY A 42 -27.39 -29.19 -30.82
CA GLY A 42 -27.82 -28.32 -31.93
C GLY A 42 -26.85 -27.16 -32.18
N LEU A 43 -25.60 -27.32 -31.78
CA LEU A 43 -24.55 -26.30 -31.97
C LEU A 43 -24.11 -26.31 -33.45
N ASN A 44 -23.50 -25.22 -33.89
CA ASN A 44 -22.90 -25.07 -35.21
C ASN A 44 -21.59 -24.30 -35.05
N ILE A 45 -20.63 -24.89 -34.31
CA ILE A 45 -19.32 -24.24 -34.05
C ILE A 45 -18.36 -24.75 -35.08
N ILE A 46 -18.15 -23.98 -36.15
CA ILE A 46 -17.17 -24.25 -37.20
C ILE A 46 -15.73 -24.02 -36.69
N MET A 47 -14.73 -24.45 -37.49
CA MET A 47 -13.34 -24.18 -37.19
C MET A 47 -13.09 -22.70 -36.87
N ASN A 48 -12.40 -22.39 -35.76
CA ASN A 48 -12.18 -21.05 -35.18
C ASN A 48 -13.47 -20.30 -34.80
N GLY A 49 -14.62 -20.97 -34.85
CA GLY A 49 -15.87 -20.41 -34.35
C GLY A 49 -15.97 -20.49 -32.83
N THR A 50 -16.84 -19.65 -32.28
CA THR A 50 -17.07 -19.56 -30.84
C THR A 50 -18.54 -19.75 -30.49
N TYR A 51 -18.79 -20.18 -29.26
CA TYR A 51 -20.14 -20.28 -28.68
C TYR A 51 -20.11 -19.86 -27.22
N ASN A 52 -20.96 -18.89 -26.87
CA ASN A 52 -21.10 -18.43 -25.49
C ASN A 52 -22.17 -19.28 -24.78
N PHE A 53 -21.82 -19.84 -23.61
CA PHE A 53 -22.74 -20.63 -22.82
C PHE A 53 -23.02 -19.98 -21.47
N THR A 54 -24.18 -20.30 -20.90
CA THR A 54 -24.53 -20.15 -19.50
C THR A 54 -25.00 -21.48 -19.00
N HIS A 55 -24.33 -22.08 -18.02
CA HIS A 55 -24.69 -23.38 -17.45
C HIS A 55 -26.00 -23.28 -16.67
N SER A 56 -26.86 -24.29 -16.72
CA SER A 56 -28.18 -24.33 -16.06
C SER A 56 -28.08 -24.29 -14.53
N ALA A 57 -27.04 -24.91 -13.96
CA ALA A 57 -26.75 -24.88 -12.53
C ALA A 57 -25.80 -23.71 -12.19
N GLN A 58 -26.10 -23.02 -11.08
CA GLN A 58 -25.31 -21.93 -10.53
C GLN A 58 -24.46 -22.41 -9.36
N LEU A 59 -23.28 -21.80 -9.18
CA LEU A 59 -22.51 -21.97 -7.95
C LEU A 59 -23.17 -21.16 -6.82
N ILE A 60 -23.45 -21.83 -5.70
CA ILE A 60 -24.00 -21.20 -4.50
C ILE A 60 -22.86 -20.80 -3.58
N VAL A 61 -22.60 -19.50 -3.44
CA VAL A 61 -21.65 -18.95 -2.48
C VAL A 61 -22.42 -18.54 -1.22
N ASN A 62 -22.27 -19.29 -0.15
CA ASN A 62 -22.97 -19.09 1.13
C ASN A 62 -22.03 -19.02 2.34
N SER A 63 -20.74 -18.88 2.09
CA SER A 63 -19.70 -18.72 3.11
C SER A 63 -18.65 -17.72 2.67
N LEU A 64 -17.86 -17.22 3.62
CA LEU A 64 -16.72 -16.33 3.34
C LEU A 64 -15.45 -17.11 2.97
N ALA A 65 -15.50 -18.44 2.98
CA ALA A 65 -14.38 -19.26 2.53
C ALA A 65 -14.22 -19.19 1.01
N ALA A 66 -13.02 -19.41 0.53
CA ALA A 66 -12.77 -19.59 -0.89
C ALA A 66 -13.47 -20.84 -1.40
N ASN A 67 -14.29 -20.68 -2.44
CA ASN A 67 -15.00 -21.76 -3.10
C ASN A 67 -14.19 -22.15 -4.34
N SER A 68 -13.76 -23.40 -4.44
CA SER A 68 -13.12 -23.93 -5.64
C SER A 68 -14.14 -24.04 -6.76
N LEU A 69 -13.78 -23.62 -7.96
CA LEU A 69 -14.57 -23.78 -9.17
C LEU A 69 -13.66 -24.34 -10.26
N THR A 70 -13.98 -25.54 -10.72
CA THR A 70 -13.37 -26.12 -11.91
C THR A 70 -14.43 -26.27 -13.00
N VAL A 71 -14.18 -25.72 -14.16
CA VAL A 71 -15.05 -25.81 -15.34
C VAL A 71 -14.29 -26.54 -16.43
N TRP A 72 -14.93 -27.52 -17.07
CA TRP A 72 -14.31 -28.22 -18.17
C TRP A 72 -15.30 -28.63 -19.26
N LEU A 73 -14.75 -28.93 -20.43
CA LEU A 73 -15.48 -29.39 -21.58
C LEU A 73 -15.20 -30.88 -21.82
N GLU A 74 -16.22 -31.66 -22.16
CA GLU A 74 -16.07 -33.03 -22.64
C GLU A 74 -16.61 -33.17 -24.06
N TYR A 75 -15.73 -33.46 -25.00
CA TYR A 75 -16.06 -33.73 -26.39
C TYR A 75 -15.27 -34.95 -26.86
N ALA A 76 -16.00 -36.03 -27.24
CA ALA A 76 -15.38 -37.32 -27.51
C ALA A 76 -14.40 -37.33 -28.73
N ALA A 77 -14.53 -36.36 -29.63
CA ALA A 77 -13.64 -36.21 -30.78
C ALA A 77 -12.51 -35.19 -30.58
N ASP A 78 -12.35 -34.67 -29.36
CA ASP A 78 -11.27 -33.77 -29.02
C ASP A 78 -9.95 -34.56 -28.86
N LEU A 79 -8.95 -34.14 -29.60
CA LEU A 79 -7.60 -34.76 -29.59
C LEU A 79 -6.63 -34.06 -28.64
N ASP A 80 -6.99 -32.82 -28.17
CA ASP A 80 -6.19 -32.06 -27.23
C ASP A 80 -7.08 -31.57 -26.06
N THR A 81 -7.16 -32.42 -25.05
CA THR A 81 -7.95 -32.10 -23.83
C THR A 81 -7.22 -31.22 -22.83
N SER A 82 -5.97 -30.85 -23.10
CA SER A 82 -5.15 -30.04 -22.17
C SER A 82 -5.66 -28.62 -21.99
N ASN A 83 -6.39 -28.08 -22.94
CA ASN A 83 -6.97 -26.74 -22.96
C ASN A 83 -8.44 -26.70 -22.53
N ASN A 84 -9.05 -27.84 -22.16
CA ASN A 84 -10.46 -27.94 -21.86
C ASN A 84 -10.84 -27.54 -20.44
N THR A 85 -9.89 -27.40 -19.53
CA THR A 85 -10.14 -27.22 -18.08
C THR A 85 -9.66 -25.87 -17.60
N LEU A 86 -10.53 -25.16 -16.89
CA LEU A 86 -10.21 -23.94 -16.16
C LEU A 86 -10.54 -24.14 -14.68
N THR A 87 -9.57 -23.86 -13.79
CA THR A 87 -9.77 -23.87 -12.34
C THR A 87 -9.56 -22.48 -11.78
N THR A 88 -10.46 -22.04 -10.91
CA THR A 88 -10.37 -20.76 -10.20
C THR A 88 -10.97 -20.87 -8.80
N THR A 89 -10.87 -19.81 -8.03
CA THR A 89 -11.50 -19.70 -6.71
C THR A 89 -12.42 -18.48 -6.67
N ILE A 90 -13.58 -18.63 -6.03
CA ILE A 90 -14.52 -17.53 -5.79
C ILE A 90 -14.64 -17.35 -4.28
N ALA A 91 -14.20 -16.18 -3.78
CA ALA A 91 -14.30 -15.84 -2.38
C ALA A 91 -15.60 -15.03 -2.13
N GLY A 92 -16.31 -15.41 -1.07
CA GLY A 92 -17.45 -14.65 -0.56
C GLY A 92 -16.98 -13.45 0.27
N LEU A 93 -17.61 -12.31 0.07
CA LEU A 93 -17.34 -11.06 0.79
C LEU A 93 -18.57 -10.66 1.61
N THR A 94 -18.38 -9.95 2.71
CA THR A 94 -19.47 -9.39 3.53
C THR A 94 -20.16 -8.21 2.86
N SER A 95 -19.42 -7.46 2.03
CA SER A 95 -19.90 -6.27 1.31
C SER A 95 -19.00 -5.99 0.10
N ILE A 96 -19.31 -4.95 -0.68
CA ILE A 96 -18.43 -4.42 -1.73
C ILE A 96 -17.84 -3.12 -1.21
N PRO A 97 -16.53 -3.05 -0.92
CA PRO A 97 -15.90 -1.81 -0.52
C PRO A 97 -15.76 -0.87 -1.72
N ALA A 98 -15.65 0.44 -1.43
CA ALA A 98 -15.24 1.39 -2.44
C ALA A 98 -13.80 1.09 -2.88
N LYS A 99 -13.56 1.11 -4.19
CA LYS A 99 -12.23 0.95 -4.76
C LYS A 99 -11.65 2.30 -5.13
N THR A 100 -10.42 2.54 -4.72
CA THR A 100 -9.56 3.62 -5.19
C THR A 100 -8.45 3.01 -6.04
N THR A 101 -8.30 3.48 -7.26
CA THR A 101 -7.28 3.02 -8.19
C THR A 101 -6.02 3.87 -8.10
N VAL A 102 -4.88 3.29 -8.45
CA VAL A 102 -3.61 3.98 -8.54
C VAL A 102 -3.15 4.04 -9.98
N GLY A 103 -2.94 5.27 -10.49
CA GLY A 103 -2.32 5.53 -11.78
C GLY A 103 -0.84 5.82 -11.59
N GLU A 104 0.03 4.98 -12.14
CA GLU A 104 1.49 5.15 -12.13
C GLU A 104 1.95 5.61 -13.51
N GLU A 105 2.67 6.72 -13.58
CA GLU A 105 3.28 7.24 -14.81
C GLU A 105 4.80 7.02 -14.78
N LYS A 106 5.35 6.39 -15.81
CA LYS A 106 6.79 6.43 -16.09
C LYS A 106 7.12 7.69 -16.85
N THR A 107 7.96 8.55 -16.28
CA THR A 107 8.23 9.88 -16.80
C THR A 107 9.71 10.27 -16.67
N GLY A 108 10.07 11.46 -17.12
CA GLY A 108 11.39 12.04 -16.95
C GLY A 108 11.51 13.42 -17.59
N THR A 109 12.33 14.31 -17.01
CA THR A 109 12.55 15.68 -17.51
C THR A 109 13.10 15.70 -18.94
N TRP A 110 13.93 14.73 -19.28
CA TRP A 110 14.56 14.55 -20.59
C TRP A 110 13.58 14.06 -21.69
N CYS A 111 12.38 13.63 -21.31
CA CYS A 111 11.41 13.00 -22.20
C CYS A 111 10.47 14.05 -22.82
N GLY A 112 10.67 14.43 -24.05
CA GLY A 112 9.87 15.45 -24.71
C GLY A 112 8.39 15.10 -24.94
N TRP A 113 8.00 13.80 -24.84
CA TRP A 113 6.62 13.33 -24.89
C TRP A 113 5.96 13.24 -23.51
N CYS A 114 6.72 13.37 -22.42
CA CYS A 114 6.25 13.17 -21.05
C CYS A 114 5.31 14.27 -20.50
N PRO A 115 5.28 15.50 -21.01
CA PRO A 115 4.21 16.44 -20.64
C PRO A 115 2.79 15.87 -20.76
N ARG A 116 2.60 14.84 -21.61
CA ARG A 116 1.32 14.13 -21.75
C ARG A 116 0.85 13.46 -20.47
N GLY A 117 1.76 12.81 -19.78
CA GLY A 117 1.42 12.12 -18.53
C GLY A 117 1.15 13.10 -17.41
N ALA A 118 1.97 14.15 -17.28
CA ALA A 118 1.74 15.21 -16.31
C ALA A 118 0.35 15.86 -16.48
N VAL A 119 -0.03 16.21 -17.73
CA VAL A 119 -1.36 16.77 -18.04
C VAL A 119 -2.46 15.75 -17.71
N ALA A 120 -2.27 14.47 -18.07
CA ALA A 120 -3.27 13.42 -17.82
C ALA A 120 -3.47 13.15 -16.32
N LEU A 121 -2.41 13.16 -15.50
CA LEU A 121 -2.53 13.09 -14.04
C LEU A 121 -3.28 14.32 -13.50
N GLY A 122 -2.98 15.52 -13.99
CA GLY A 122 -3.69 16.74 -13.62
C GLY A 122 -5.18 16.72 -14.01
N GLU A 123 -5.56 16.09 -15.13
CA GLU A 123 -6.97 15.88 -15.50
C GLU A 123 -7.69 14.97 -14.50
N MET A 124 -6.97 14.03 -13.86
CA MET A 124 -7.51 13.09 -12.87
C MET A 124 -7.53 13.64 -11.44
N GLU A 125 -6.92 14.81 -11.16
CA GLU A 125 -6.76 15.40 -9.81
C GLU A 125 -8.08 15.54 -9.03
N SER A 126 -9.19 15.84 -9.71
CA SER A 126 -10.50 15.97 -9.08
C SER A 126 -11.22 14.64 -8.86
N THR A 127 -10.66 13.52 -9.30
CA THR A 127 -11.29 12.19 -9.22
C THR A 127 -10.92 11.55 -7.87
N SER A 128 -11.83 11.60 -6.91
CA SER A 128 -11.60 11.15 -5.53
C SER A 128 -11.26 9.65 -5.38
N SER A 129 -11.59 8.84 -6.38
CA SER A 129 -11.27 7.40 -6.45
C SER A 129 -10.04 7.08 -7.30
N PHE A 130 -9.22 8.08 -7.61
CA PHE A 130 -7.96 7.92 -8.34
C PHE A 130 -6.81 8.58 -7.58
N ILE A 131 -5.66 7.92 -7.54
CA ILE A 131 -4.42 8.45 -6.97
C ILE A 131 -3.35 8.38 -8.05
N GLY A 132 -2.74 9.53 -8.39
CA GLY A 132 -1.62 9.62 -9.33
C GLY A 132 -0.27 9.46 -8.64
N ILE A 133 0.67 8.78 -9.29
CA ILE A 133 2.08 8.69 -8.89
C ILE A 133 2.94 8.84 -10.14
N ALA A 134 3.81 9.86 -10.16
CA ALA A 134 4.82 10.06 -11.20
C ALA A 134 6.14 9.40 -10.77
N VAL A 135 6.58 8.41 -11.53
CA VAL A 135 7.84 7.66 -11.32
C VAL A 135 8.86 8.17 -12.32
N HIS A 136 9.78 8.99 -11.84
CA HIS A 136 10.81 9.63 -12.65
C HIS A 136 11.99 8.70 -12.95
N ASN A 137 12.57 8.84 -14.15
CA ASN A 137 13.71 8.08 -14.65
C ASN A 137 14.83 9.00 -15.09
N GLY A 138 16.06 8.71 -14.66
CA GLY A 138 17.30 9.32 -15.17
C GLY A 138 17.40 10.84 -15.02
N ASP A 139 16.69 11.40 -14.07
CA ASP A 139 16.61 12.82 -13.76
C ASP A 139 16.75 13.07 -12.24
N PRO A 140 16.76 14.33 -11.76
CA PRO A 140 16.95 14.61 -10.34
C PRO A 140 15.87 14.02 -9.42
N MET A 141 14.70 13.66 -9.93
CA MET A 141 13.57 13.13 -9.15
C MET A 141 13.48 11.60 -9.14
N THR A 142 14.48 10.91 -9.68
CA THR A 142 14.51 9.46 -9.79
C THR A 142 14.65 8.77 -8.44
N ILE A 143 13.76 7.81 -8.15
CA ILE A 143 13.89 6.84 -7.08
C ILE A 143 14.22 5.48 -7.71
N SER A 144 15.50 5.06 -7.63
CA SER A 144 15.97 3.87 -8.32
C SER A 144 15.17 2.62 -7.97
N ALA A 145 14.83 2.40 -6.69
CA ALA A 145 14.06 1.23 -6.28
C ALA A 145 12.67 1.15 -6.93
N TYR A 146 12.07 2.31 -7.26
CA TYR A 146 10.78 2.36 -7.95
C TYR A 146 10.98 2.25 -9.47
N ASP A 147 11.85 3.09 -10.02
CA ASP A 147 12.11 3.20 -11.45
C ASP A 147 12.62 1.88 -12.06
N ASP A 148 13.59 1.21 -11.40
CA ASP A 148 14.18 -0.03 -11.87
C ASP A 148 13.15 -1.19 -11.98
N ASN A 149 12.07 -1.13 -11.22
CA ASN A 149 11.10 -2.22 -11.11
C ASN A 149 9.74 -1.94 -11.77
N ILE A 150 9.37 -0.66 -11.94
CA ILE A 150 8.05 -0.32 -12.51
C ILE A 150 7.87 -0.80 -13.95
N GLY A 151 8.97 -0.93 -14.69
CA GLY A 151 8.98 -1.46 -16.06
C GLY A 151 8.43 -2.88 -16.21
N THR A 152 8.36 -3.66 -15.12
CA THR A 152 7.73 -4.98 -15.09
C THR A 152 6.21 -4.89 -15.30
N TYR A 153 5.59 -3.82 -14.79
CA TYR A 153 4.15 -3.61 -14.83
C TYR A 153 3.71 -2.60 -15.90
N ILE A 154 4.61 -1.70 -16.28
CA ILE A 154 4.40 -0.71 -17.33
C ILE A 154 5.56 -0.85 -18.33
N PRO A 155 5.52 -1.88 -19.20
CA PRO A 155 6.57 -2.11 -20.19
C PRO A 155 6.61 -0.98 -21.24
N GLY A 156 7.65 -0.98 -22.07
CA GLY A 156 7.79 -0.01 -23.16
C GLY A 156 8.51 1.27 -22.77
N GLY A 157 8.31 2.31 -23.57
CA GLY A 157 9.03 3.59 -23.49
C GLY A 157 8.42 4.60 -22.52
N TYR A 158 8.81 5.86 -22.72
CA TYR A 158 8.37 7.03 -21.95
C TYR A 158 7.59 8.01 -22.84
N PRO A 159 6.46 8.60 -22.35
CA PRO A 159 5.79 8.23 -21.11
C PRO A 159 5.09 6.88 -21.23
N GLY A 160 5.05 6.12 -20.14
CA GLY A 160 4.22 4.94 -19.98
C GLY A 160 3.23 5.14 -18.84
N GLY A 161 2.00 4.66 -18.98
CA GLY A 161 0.98 4.76 -17.93
C GLY A 161 0.41 3.40 -17.56
N GLY A 162 0.11 3.17 -16.30
CA GLY A 162 -0.60 1.97 -15.85
C GLY A 162 -1.59 2.29 -14.74
N VAL A 163 -2.68 1.51 -14.66
CA VAL A 163 -3.63 1.61 -13.56
C VAL A 163 -3.70 0.27 -12.83
N ASP A 164 -3.45 0.34 -11.52
CA ASP A 164 -3.38 -0.80 -10.59
C ASP A 164 -2.37 -1.87 -11.01
N ARG A 165 -1.43 -1.57 -11.91
CA ARG A 165 -0.45 -2.52 -12.50
C ARG A 165 -1.11 -3.69 -13.25
N VAL A 166 -2.34 -3.50 -13.73
CA VAL A 166 -3.15 -4.49 -14.48
C VAL A 166 -3.45 -4.00 -15.89
N LEU A 167 -3.78 -2.72 -16.03
CA LEU A 167 -3.95 -2.09 -17.32
C LEU A 167 -2.78 -1.16 -17.59
N GLU A 168 -2.22 -1.25 -18.80
CA GLU A 168 -1.11 -0.41 -19.23
C GLU A 168 -1.41 0.17 -20.61
N ASP A 169 -1.13 1.45 -20.79
CA ASP A 169 -1.28 2.14 -22.07
C ASP A 169 -0.55 3.51 -21.98
N ASN A 170 -0.77 4.34 -22.99
CA ASN A 170 -0.42 5.75 -22.96
C ASN A 170 -1.14 6.47 -21.79
N PRO A 171 -0.43 7.29 -21.00
CA PRO A 171 -1.03 8.00 -19.86
C PRO A 171 -2.29 8.82 -20.20
N ALA A 172 -2.41 9.29 -21.45
CA ALA A 172 -3.63 9.97 -21.91
C ALA A 172 -4.92 9.14 -21.73
N TYR A 173 -4.81 7.83 -21.47
CA TYR A 173 -5.93 6.93 -21.24
C TYR A 173 -6.16 6.60 -19.76
N PHE A 174 -5.54 7.31 -18.81
CA PHE A 174 -5.79 7.09 -17.38
C PHE A 174 -7.27 7.11 -17.02
N SER A 175 -8.06 8.03 -17.56
CA SER A 175 -9.51 8.08 -17.29
C SER A 175 -10.25 6.82 -17.75
N THR A 176 -9.88 6.26 -18.90
CA THR A 176 -10.47 5.04 -19.44
C THR A 176 -10.04 3.80 -18.64
N MET A 177 -8.77 3.70 -18.32
CA MET A 177 -8.23 2.62 -17.49
C MET A 177 -8.82 2.65 -16.07
N HIS A 178 -8.90 3.86 -15.47
CA HIS A 178 -9.57 4.07 -14.19
C HIS A 178 -11.03 3.62 -14.24
N ALA A 179 -11.82 4.09 -15.24
CA ALA A 179 -13.23 3.73 -15.37
C ALA A 179 -13.45 2.22 -15.46
N THR A 180 -12.50 1.49 -16.04
CA THR A 180 -12.53 0.03 -16.09
C THR A 180 -12.21 -0.56 -14.71
N ARG A 181 -11.11 -0.14 -14.08
CA ARG A 181 -10.62 -0.74 -12.85
C ARG A 181 -11.42 -0.39 -11.60
N VAL A 182 -11.99 0.81 -11.53
CA VAL A 182 -12.75 1.28 -10.34
C VAL A 182 -14.02 0.44 -10.09
N THR A 183 -14.50 -0.27 -11.10
CA THR A 183 -15.68 -1.14 -10.99
C THR A 183 -15.37 -2.56 -10.52
N ASP A 184 -14.08 -2.91 -10.41
CA ASP A 184 -13.69 -4.25 -9.96
C ASP A 184 -14.01 -4.44 -8.48
N ILE A 185 -14.54 -5.62 -8.18
CA ILE A 185 -14.81 -6.03 -6.80
C ILE A 185 -13.49 -6.46 -6.17
N VAL A 186 -13.10 -5.77 -5.11
CA VAL A 186 -11.87 -6.08 -4.34
C VAL A 186 -12.23 -6.51 -2.91
N PRO A 187 -11.39 -7.36 -2.28
CA PRO A 187 -11.72 -7.93 -0.98
C PRO A 187 -11.25 -7.09 0.21
N CYS A 188 -10.74 -5.90 -0.03
CA CYS A 188 -10.05 -5.11 0.98
C CYS A 188 -10.23 -3.60 0.78
N ILE A 189 -9.99 -2.85 1.86
CA ILE A 189 -10.01 -1.38 1.88
C ILE A 189 -8.91 -0.85 2.82
N VAL A 190 -8.40 0.33 2.53
CA VAL A 190 -7.59 1.12 3.46
C VAL A 190 -8.53 2.03 4.25
N ASN A 191 -8.77 1.70 5.53
CA ASN A 191 -9.73 2.40 6.39
C ASN A 191 -9.19 3.73 6.90
N SER A 192 -7.91 3.77 7.26
CA SER A 192 -7.26 4.97 7.79
C SER A 192 -5.78 5.02 7.47
N ILE A 193 -5.28 6.24 7.35
CA ILE A 193 -3.86 6.53 7.22
C ILE A 193 -3.56 7.75 8.08
N THR A 194 -2.54 7.65 8.91
CA THR A 194 -1.96 8.78 9.64
C THR A 194 -0.50 8.90 9.26
N ALA A 195 -0.12 10.03 8.68
CA ALA A 195 1.23 10.29 8.21
C ALA A 195 1.83 11.48 8.96
N VAL A 196 2.97 11.27 9.59
CA VAL A 196 3.63 12.28 10.44
C VAL A 196 5.07 12.46 9.99
N TYR A 197 5.42 13.70 9.68
CA TYR A 197 6.79 14.12 9.41
C TYR A 197 7.40 14.74 10.67
N ASP A 198 8.43 14.13 11.20
CA ASP A 198 9.22 14.67 12.29
C ASP A 198 10.34 15.55 11.71
N GLN A 199 10.18 16.86 11.89
CA GLN A 199 11.12 17.86 11.37
C GLN A 199 12.47 17.82 12.10
N SER A 200 12.54 17.30 13.32
CA SER A 200 13.78 17.23 14.11
C SER A 200 14.70 16.11 13.64
N THR A 201 14.12 14.99 13.24
CA THR A 201 14.83 13.79 12.77
C THR A 201 14.83 13.64 11.26
N ASN A 202 14.03 14.45 10.54
CA ASN A 202 13.79 14.35 9.12
C ASN A 202 13.20 12.99 8.69
N LYS A 203 12.34 12.42 9.54
CA LYS A 203 11.73 11.10 9.34
C LYS A 203 10.23 11.19 9.13
N ILE A 204 9.71 10.28 8.31
CA ILE A 204 8.27 10.11 8.08
C ILE A 204 7.84 8.75 8.65
N SER A 205 6.82 8.78 9.50
CA SER A 205 6.14 7.57 9.98
C SER A 205 4.72 7.56 9.46
N VAL A 206 4.28 6.42 8.94
CA VAL A 206 2.93 6.25 8.41
C VAL A 206 2.27 5.05 9.09
N ALA A 207 1.21 5.32 9.85
CA ALA A 207 0.37 4.28 10.43
C ALA A 207 -0.87 4.09 9.55
N THR A 208 -1.23 2.85 9.29
CA THR A 208 -2.39 2.50 8.47
C THR A 208 -3.19 1.37 9.08
N GLU A 209 -4.50 1.39 8.80
CA GLU A 209 -5.43 0.31 9.06
C GLU A 209 -5.98 -0.17 7.73
N ALA A 210 -5.76 -1.44 7.42
CA ALA A 210 -6.35 -2.14 6.28
C ALA A 210 -7.41 -3.14 6.78
N GLU A 211 -8.52 -3.27 6.06
CA GLU A 211 -9.58 -4.23 6.37
C GLU A 211 -9.77 -5.19 5.21
N PHE A 212 -9.86 -6.48 5.52
CA PHE A 212 -10.28 -7.53 4.59
C PHE A 212 -11.70 -7.97 4.94
N ILE A 213 -12.57 -7.98 3.95
CA ILE A 213 -14.01 -8.25 4.09
C ILE A 213 -14.42 -9.65 3.66
N GLY A 214 -13.45 -10.55 3.57
CA GLY A 214 -13.56 -11.98 3.31
C GLY A 214 -12.28 -12.70 3.69
N ASN A 215 -12.30 -14.04 3.60
CA ASN A 215 -11.10 -14.85 3.82
C ASN A 215 -10.42 -15.10 2.47
N ILE A 216 -9.28 -14.47 2.26
CA ILE A 216 -8.61 -14.42 0.96
C ILE A 216 -7.29 -15.18 1.01
N ILE A 217 -7.06 -16.05 0.03
CA ILE A 217 -5.80 -16.79 -0.11
C ILE A 217 -4.86 -16.02 -1.05
N GLY A 218 -3.62 -15.81 -0.61
CA GLY A 218 -2.58 -15.14 -1.39
C GLY A 218 -1.48 -14.57 -0.52
N ASP A 219 -0.46 -13.99 -1.16
CA ASP A 219 0.55 -13.13 -0.53
C ASP A 219 0.16 -11.68 -0.78
N PHE A 220 -0.41 -11.03 0.22
CA PHE A 220 -0.79 -9.62 0.17
C PHE A 220 0.13 -8.83 1.07
N ARG A 221 0.47 -7.62 0.63
CA ARG A 221 1.35 -6.72 1.37
C ARG A 221 0.85 -5.30 1.33
N LEU A 222 1.22 -4.54 2.35
CA LEU A 222 1.04 -3.10 2.38
C LEU A 222 2.30 -2.42 1.86
N SER A 223 2.14 -1.42 1.02
CA SER A 223 3.20 -0.56 0.51
C SER A 223 2.86 0.89 0.78
N CYS A 224 3.87 1.71 1.03
CA CYS A 224 3.71 3.14 1.21
C CYS A 224 4.66 3.91 0.28
N VAL A 225 4.09 4.87 -0.43
CA VAL A 225 4.83 5.84 -1.26
C VAL A 225 4.55 7.24 -0.72
N ILE A 226 5.60 8.03 -0.52
CA ILE A 226 5.42 9.46 -0.29
C ILE A 226 5.47 10.14 -1.65
N VAL A 227 4.46 10.92 -1.96
CA VAL A 227 4.40 11.78 -3.16
C VAL A 227 4.45 13.23 -2.74
N GLU A 228 5.03 14.09 -3.59
CA GLU A 228 5.12 15.53 -3.34
C GLU A 228 4.74 16.29 -4.62
N ASP A 229 4.04 17.39 -4.43
CA ASP A 229 3.55 18.28 -5.49
C ASP A 229 4.35 19.59 -5.52
N ASP A 230 4.21 20.37 -6.60
CA ASP A 230 4.83 21.69 -6.83
C ASP A 230 6.37 21.67 -6.83
N LEU A 231 7.01 20.58 -7.22
CA LEU A 231 8.47 20.45 -7.21
C LEU A 231 9.11 21.30 -8.32
N GLN A 232 9.91 22.28 -7.92
CA GLN A 232 10.56 23.24 -8.81
C GLN A 232 12.02 23.45 -8.44
N SER A 233 12.87 23.67 -9.45
CA SER A 233 14.26 24.10 -9.27
C SER A 233 14.67 25.09 -10.33
N SER A 234 15.65 25.93 -10.01
CA SER A 234 16.35 26.78 -10.98
C SER A 234 17.46 26.07 -11.76
N ASN A 235 17.74 24.82 -11.41
CA ASN A 235 18.72 23.99 -12.08
C ASN A 235 18.13 23.45 -13.38
N SER A 236 18.83 23.65 -14.51
CA SER A 236 18.36 23.22 -15.82
C SER A 236 18.16 21.71 -15.99
N SER A 237 18.70 20.89 -15.10
CA SER A 237 18.39 19.45 -15.07
C SER A 237 16.94 19.14 -14.69
N TRP A 238 16.21 20.14 -14.18
CA TRP A 238 14.79 20.08 -13.87
C TRP A 238 13.90 20.64 -14.99
N ASP A 239 14.50 21.17 -16.07
CA ASP A 239 13.74 21.68 -17.20
C ASP A 239 13.13 20.52 -17.99
N GLN A 240 11.85 20.62 -18.30
CA GLN A 240 11.11 19.60 -19.04
C GLN A 240 11.32 19.72 -20.54
N GLU A 241 11.88 18.71 -21.19
CA GLU A 241 11.86 18.60 -22.65
C GLU A 241 10.41 18.58 -23.17
N ASN A 242 10.14 19.28 -24.26
CA ASN A 242 8.78 19.51 -24.73
C ASN A 242 8.66 19.39 -26.26
N TYR A 243 8.06 18.30 -26.73
CA TYR A 243 7.77 18.11 -28.16
C TYR A 243 6.40 18.66 -28.58
N TYR A 244 5.61 19.21 -27.66
CA TYR A 244 4.31 19.82 -27.93
C TYR A 244 4.38 21.32 -28.20
N GLY A 245 5.52 21.95 -27.93
CA GLY A 245 5.75 23.38 -28.14
C GLY A 245 5.77 23.81 -29.61
N PRO A 246 5.95 25.08 -29.86
CA PRO A 246 5.98 25.64 -31.22
C PRO A 246 7.03 24.96 -32.10
N GLY A 247 6.58 24.38 -33.23
CA GLY A 247 7.45 23.59 -34.13
C GLY A 247 7.76 22.18 -33.72
N GLY A 248 7.30 21.74 -32.55
CA GLY A 248 7.44 20.36 -32.08
C GLY A 248 6.51 19.39 -32.79
N SER A 249 6.92 18.10 -32.87
CA SER A 249 6.17 17.06 -33.56
C SER A 249 4.82 16.74 -32.95
N GLY A 250 4.61 17.06 -31.65
CA GLY A 250 3.37 16.85 -30.90
C GLY A 250 2.46 18.09 -30.82
N ASN A 251 2.83 19.23 -31.43
CA ASN A 251 2.13 20.51 -31.25
C ASN A 251 0.64 20.48 -31.62
N SER A 252 0.21 19.53 -32.46
CA SER A 252 -1.20 19.37 -32.85
C SER A 252 -2.07 18.74 -31.72
N THR A 253 -1.47 18.15 -30.71
CA THR A 253 -2.16 17.56 -29.56
C THR A 253 -2.25 18.59 -28.45
N ASN A 254 -3.44 18.79 -27.88
CA ASN A 254 -3.61 19.72 -26.76
C ASN A 254 -2.89 19.19 -25.52
N MET A 255 -1.91 19.95 -25.03
CA MET A 255 -1.14 19.67 -23.82
C MET A 255 -1.24 20.85 -22.84
N THR A 256 -2.46 21.09 -22.38
CA THR A 256 -2.81 22.18 -21.47
C THR A 256 -3.40 21.59 -20.20
N PHE A 257 -2.83 21.91 -19.04
CA PHE A 257 -3.40 21.54 -17.76
C PHE A 257 -4.82 22.09 -17.58
N PRO A 258 -5.69 21.42 -16.81
CA PRO A 258 -6.94 22.02 -16.34
C PRO A 258 -6.69 23.38 -15.65
N ALA A 259 -7.63 24.28 -15.71
CA ALA A 259 -7.46 25.64 -15.19
C ALA A 259 -7.13 25.73 -13.69
N ASN A 260 -7.51 24.72 -12.92
CA ASN A 260 -7.24 24.59 -11.48
C ASN A 260 -5.94 23.82 -11.16
N VAL A 261 -5.26 23.29 -12.17
CA VAL A 261 -3.99 22.56 -12.03
C VAL A 261 -2.91 23.35 -12.73
N ASN A 262 -1.78 23.60 -12.08
CA ASN A 262 -0.64 24.33 -12.63
C ASN A 262 -1.04 25.62 -13.39
N ASN A 263 -2.03 26.34 -12.84
CA ASN A 263 -2.60 27.57 -13.39
C ASN A 263 -3.05 27.45 -14.86
N GLY A 264 -3.43 26.26 -15.33
CA GLY A 264 -3.82 26.02 -16.71
C GLY A 264 -2.67 26.21 -17.70
N PHE A 265 -1.43 25.95 -17.31
CA PHE A 265 -0.26 26.07 -18.17
C PHE A 265 -0.40 25.21 -19.43
N SER A 266 0.05 25.73 -20.57
CA SER A 266 0.01 25.05 -21.87
C SER A 266 1.41 24.79 -22.41
N PHE A 267 1.79 23.54 -22.53
CA PHE A 267 3.02 23.14 -23.21
C PHE A 267 3.00 23.47 -24.71
N ASN A 268 1.83 23.65 -25.33
CA ASN A 268 1.72 23.99 -26.74
C ASN A 268 2.28 25.36 -27.08
N THR A 269 2.35 26.27 -26.10
CA THR A 269 2.86 27.63 -26.29
C THR A 269 4.27 27.84 -25.76
N ALA A 270 4.84 26.86 -25.08
CA ALA A 270 6.14 26.93 -24.46
C ALA A 270 7.24 26.30 -25.33
N ALA A 271 8.37 27.00 -25.45
CA ALA A 271 9.55 26.44 -26.13
C ALA A 271 10.19 25.32 -25.28
N SER A 272 10.90 24.39 -25.93
CA SER A 272 11.67 23.33 -25.25
C SER A 272 13.12 23.81 -25.03
N PRO A 273 13.73 23.47 -23.88
CA PRO A 273 13.10 22.90 -22.68
C PRO A 273 12.28 23.94 -21.90
N VAL A 274 11.32 23.48 -21.08
CA VAL A 274 10.44 24.33 -20.26
C VAL A 274 10.95 24.33 -18.82
N PRO A 275 11.36 25.49 -18.25
CA PRO A 275 11.75 25.55 -16.84
C PRO A 275 10.63 25.08 -15.90
N SER A 276 10.96 24.29 -14.90
CA SER A 276 9.96 23.70 -13.98
C SER A 276 9.07 24.77 -13.31
N ALA A 277 9.63 25.92 -12.95
CA ALA A 277 8.87 27.04 -12.38
C ALA A 277 7.84 27.64 -13.36
N SER A 278 8.01 27.47 -14.68
CA SER A 278 7.12 28.06 -15.68
C SER A 278 5.76 27.37 -15.73
N PHE A 279 5.71 26.05 -15.42
CA PHE A 279 4.47 25.28 -15.43
C PHE A 279 3.95 24.93 -14.02
N GLY A 280 4.46 25.57 -12.97
CA GLY A 280 4.00 25.36 -11.60
C GLY A 280 4.78 24.30 -10.84
N GLY A 281 5.60 23.50 -11.52
CA GLY A 281 6.36 22.40 -10.95
C GLY A 281 5.82 21.02 -11.34
N TYR A 282 6.51 19.99 -10.87
CA TYR A 282 6.09 18.60 -11.04
C TYR A 282 5.20 18.18 -9.86
N ASP A 283 4.07 17.56 -10.19
CA ASP A 283 3.10 17.04 -9.23
C ASP A 283 3.12 15.53 -9.19
N HIS A 284 2.58 14.95 -8.11
CA HIS A 284 2.49 13.50 -7.88
C HIS A 284 3.84 12.77 -7.85
N VAL A 285 4.94 13.49 -7.65
CA VAL A 285 6.29 12.92 -7.74
C VAL A 285 6.55 11.98 -6.58
N ALA A 286 6.86 10.72 -6.88
CA ALA A 286 7.30 9.77 -5.87
C ALA A 286 8.62 10.23 -5.21
N ARG A 287 8.62 10.40 -3.89
CA ARG A 287 9.78 10.83 -3.08
C ARG A 287 10.44 9.69 -2.31
N SER A 288 9.66 8.69 -1.97
CA SER A 288 10.14 7.50 -1.30
C SER A 288 9.20 6.32 -1.53
N LEU A 289 9.75 5.12 -1.35
CA LEU A 289 9.02 3.86 -1.41
C LEU A 289 9.40 3.04 -0.17
N SER A 290 8.42 2.57 0.59
CA SER A 290 8.67 1.79 1.79
C SER A 290 9.56 0.57 1.50
N ASN A 291 10.56 0.35 2.35
CA ASN A 291 11.57 -0.71 2.25
C ASN A 291 12.25 -0.86 0.87
N ASN A 292 12.10 0.13 -0.03
CA ASN A 292 12.56 0.05 -1.42
C ASN A 292 12.03 -1.19 -2.17
N ASP A 293 10.85 -1.69 -1.79
CA ASP A 293 10.21 -2.85 -2.42
C ASP A 293 8.89 -2.44 -3.09
N ILE A 294 8.84 -2.56 -4.42
CA ILE A 294 7.66 -2.22 -5.21
C ILE A 294 6.45 -3.14 -4.91
N LEU A 295 6.69 -4.31 -4.34
CA LEU A 295 5.64 -5.26 -3.92
C LEU A 295 5.12 -5.00 -2.50
N GLY A 296 5.76 -4.10 -1.75
CA GLY A 296 5.38 -3.74 -0.40
C GLY A 296 6.11 -4.53 0.69
N ASP A 297 5.85 -4.15 1.93
CA ASP A 297 6.55 -4.65 3.10
C ASP A 297 6.21 -6.11 3.38
N ALA A 298 7.20 -6.99 3.30
CA ALA A 298 7.02 -8.41 3.61
C ALA A 298 6.60 -8.58 5.08
N GLY A 299 5.53 -9.34 5.31
CA GLY A 299 4.99 -9.58 6.65
C GLY A 299 4.09 -8.47 7.21
N SER A 300 3.80 -7.41 6.43
CA SER A 300 2.81 -6.38 6.81
C SER A 300 1.38 -6.93 6.92
N LEU A 301 1.12 -8.03 6.24
CA LEU A 301 -0.13 -8.81 6.32
C LEU A 301 0.21 -10.30 6.51
N PRO A 302 -0.71 -11.13 7.04
CA PRO A 302 -0.50 -12.56 7.19
C PRO A 302 -0.21 -13.24 5.85
N SER A 303 0.75 -14.16 5.82
CA SER A 303 1.08 -14.95 4.64
C SER A 303 0.12 -16.11 4.43
N GLY A 304 -0.20 -16.44 3.19
CA GLY A 304 -1.03 -17.58 2.79
C GLY A 304 -2.52 -17.33 2.84
N THR A 305 -3.09 -16.98 3.99
CA THR A 305 -4.51 -16.62 4.12
C THR A 305 -4.64 -15.36 4.95
N VAL A 306 -5.24 -14.32 4.37
CA VAL A 306 -5.68 -13.12 5.09
C VAL A 306 -7.16 -13.31 5.42
N ASN A 307 -7.47 -13.41 6.72
CA ASN A 307 -8.83 -13.61 7.19
C ASN A 307 -9.62 -12.29 7.20
N LEU A 308 -10.95 -12.41 7.22
CA LEU A 308 -11.83 -11.28 7.52
C LEU A 308 -11.36 -10.58 8.80
N GLY A 309 -11.15 -9.26 8.73
CA GLY A 309 -10.73 -8.47 9.87
C GLY A 309 -9.85 -7.28 9.50
N THR A 310 -9.45 -6.58 10.54
CA THR A 310 -8.65 -5.36 10.47
C THR A 310 -7.19 -5.64 10.80
N TYR A 311 -6.29 -5.04 10.03
CA TYR A 311 -4.85 -5.20 10.13
C TYR A 311 -4.19 -3.82 10.24
N ASN A 312 -3.44 -3.62 11.32
CA ASN A 312 -2.68 -2.40 11.53
C ASN A 312 -1.22 -2.61 11.13
N HIS A 313 -0.65 -1.63 10.44
CA HIS A 313 0.76 -1.61 10.09
C HIS A 313 1.35 -0.21 10.28
N ILE A 314 2.62 -0.17 10.65
CA ILE A 314 3.37 1.08 10.81
C ILE A 314 4.61 0.99 9.92
N PHE A 315 4.65 1.84 8.91
CA PHE A 315 5.84 2.09 8.13
C PHE A 315 6.72 3.05 8.93
N THR A 316 7.82 2.52 9.46
CA THR A 316 8.80 3.33 10.19
C THR A 316 9.83 3.87 9.23
N ASP A 317 10.06 5.17 9.26
CA ASP A 317 11.07 5.84 8.46
C ASP A 317 10.93 5.63 6.94
N VAL A 318 9.76 6.03 6.41
CA VAL A 318 9.51 6.05 4.95
C VAL A 318 10.30 7.16 4.25
N SER A 319 10.96 8.02 5.00
CA SER A 319 11.70 9.18 4.50
C SER A 319 12.97 8.83 3.76
N THR A 320 13.59 7.72 4.05
CA THR A 320 14.84 7.22 3.51
C THR A 320 15.76 8.21 2.74
N ASN A 321 16.90 7.81 2.31
CA ASN A 321 17.91 8.65 1.65
C ASN A 321 17.44 9.44 0.41
N SER A 322 16.26 9.10 -0.14
CA SER A 322 15.68 9.82 -1.28
C SER A 322 15.22 11.25 -0.96
N LEU A 323 14.84 11.56 0.28
CA LEU A 323 14.60 12.96 0.68
C LEU A 323 15.87 13.79 0.65
N ALA A 324 17.04 13.16 0.83
CA ALA A 324 18.37 13.79 0.71
C ALA A 324 18.89 13.82 -0.75
N GLY A 325 18.29 13.04 -1.67
CA GLY A 325 18.75 12.89 -3.05
C GLY A 325 18.43 14.05 -3.98
N TYR A 326 17.48 14.89 -3.61
CA TYR A 326 17.17 16.12 -4.36
C TYR A 326 18.05 17.27 -3.84
N ASN A 327 19.32 17.28 -4.22
CA ASN A 327 20.35 18.17 -3.68
C ASN A 327 20.04 19.66 -3.77
N ASP A 328 19.09 20.10 -4.59
CA ASP A 328 18.75 21.49 -4.87
C ASP A 328 17.28 21.84 -4.52
N VAL A 329 16.46 20.86 -4.08
CA VAL A 329 15.07 21.10 -3.67
C VAL A 329 14.81 20.40 -2.34
N GLY A 330 14.53 21.19 -1.29
CA GLY A 330 14.18 20.66 0.02
C GLY A 330 12.79 19.96 0.01
N PHE A 331 12.60 19.03 0.93
CA PHE A 331 11.31 18.37 1.13
C PHE A 331 10.29 19.34 1.76
N ASN A 332 9.14 19.49 1.08
CA ASN A 332 8.03 20.31 1.57
C ASN A 332 6.87 19.41 2.03
N TRP A 333 6.85 19.09 3.32
CA TRP A 333 5.82 18.22 3.90
C TRP A 333 4.39 18.76 3.71
N THR A 334 4.19 20.09 3.53
CA THR A 334 2.87 20.67 3.32
C THR A 334 2.29 20.40 1.93
N LYS A 335 3.14 19.93 1.01
CA LYS A 335 2.81 19.51 -0.34
C LYS A 335 2.91 18.01 -0.54
N ALA A 336 3.24 17.29 0.54
CA ALA A 336 3.46 15.86 0.48
C ALA A 336 2.27 15.06 1.02
N HIS A 337 2.10 13.89 0.44
CA HIS A 337 1.05 12.94 0.79
C HIS A 337 1.64 11.54 0.96
N ALA A 338 1.09 10.78 1.90
CA ALA A 338 1.35 9.35 1.98
C ALA A 338 0.26 8.59 1.20
N VAL A 339 0.69 7.74 0.29
CA VAL A 339 -0.15 6.81 -0.47
C VAL A 339 0.11 5.42 0.06
N VAL A 340 -0.91 4.77 0.60
CA VAL A 340 -0.84 3.38 1.07
C VAL A 340 -1.60 2.50 0.08
N MET A 341 -0.98 1.41 -0.34
CA MET A 341 -1.51 0.45 -1.30
C MET A 341 -1.58 -0.94 -0.69
N ILE A 342 -2.64 -1.69 -1.00
CA ILE A 342 -2.76 -3.13 -0.73
C ILE A 342 -2.41 -3.86 -2.01
N ILE A 343 -1.33 -4.63 -2.01
CA ILE A 343 -0.74 -5.25 -3.21
C ILE A 343 -0.84 -6.77 -3.10
N ASN A 344 -1.23 -7.43 -4.18
CA ASN A 344 -1.02 -8.85 -4.37
C ASN A 344 0.44 -9.05 -4.80
N ALA A 345 1.29 -9.51 -3.89
CA ALA A 345 2.72 -9.62 -4.13
C ALA A 345 3.11 -10.71 -5.17
N VAL A 346 2.17 -11.60 -5.55
CA VAL A 346 2.40 -12.60 -6.59
C VAL A 346 2.25 -12.00 -7.99
N THR A 347 1.27 -11.12 -8.17
CA THR A 347 0.95 -10.52 -9.48
C THR A 347 1.46 -9.10 -9.62
N GLY A 348 1.72 -8.41 -8.51
CA GLY A 348 2.00 -6.98 -8.45
C GLY A 348 0.76 -6.09 -8.49
N GLU A 349 -0.44 -6.67 -8.66
CA GLU A 349 -1.70 -5.93 -8.73
C GLU A 349 -1.95 -5.10 -7.47
N ILE A 350 -2.26 -3.83 -7.65
CA ILE A 350 -2.78 -2.97 -6.57
C ILE A 350 -4.28 -3.19 -6.47
N LEU A 351 -4.73 -3.76 -5.35
CA LEU A 351 -6.14 -4.08 -5.13
C LEU A 351 -6.94 -2.85 -4.73
N ASN A 352 -6.43 -2.08 -3.78
CA ASN A 352 -7.04 -0.86 -3.29
C ASN A 352 -5.97 0.06 -2.68
N ALA A 353 -6.27 1.33 -2.51
CA ALA A 353 -5.34 2.31 -1.98
C ALA A 353 -6.06 3.42 -1.20
N GLY A 354 -5.27 4.17 -0.44
CA GLY A 354 -5.70 5.40 0.22
C GLY A 354 -4.57 6.44 0.18
N LYS A 355 -4.94 7.73 0.26
CA LYS A 355 -4.01 8.87 0.29
C LYS A 355 -4.37 9.79 1.45
N THR A 356 -3.37 10.32 2.15
CA THR A 356 -3.54 11.37 3.17
C THR A 356 -2.41 12.38 3.10
N ALA A 357 -2.69 13.64 3.45
CA ALA A 357 -1.66 14.66 3.60
C ALA A 357 -0.78 14.36 4.82
N LEU A 358 0.48 14.78 4.78
CA LEU A 358 1.34 14.72 5.93
C LEU A 358 0.94 15.78 6.96
N THR A 359 1.04 15.40 8.22
CA THR A 359 1.11 16.34 9.34
C THR A 359 2.56 16.45 9.80
N SER A 360 2.93 17.50 10.50
CA SER A 360 4.28 17.59 11.02
C SER A 360 4.28 17.75 12.53
N ILE A 361 5.31 17.17 13.13
CA ILE A 361 5.69 17.45 14.52
C ILE A 361 7.10 18.03 14.51
N ASN A 362 7.33 18.98 15.39
CA ASN A 362 8.66 19.44 15.73
C ASN A 362 8.89 19.01 17.17
N ILE A 363 9.46 17.85 17.35
CA ILE A 363 9.84 17.37 18.68
C ILE A 363 11.06 18.18 19.07
N VAL A 364 10.84 19.24 19.82
CA VAL A 364 11.94 19.99 20.42
C VAL A 364 12.59 19.07 21.44
N ASP A 365 13.92 18.91 21.37
CA ASP A 365 14.67 18.14 22.35
C ASP A 365 14.22 18.53 23.77
N SER A 366 13.82 17.54 24.53
CA SER A 366 13.42 17.71 25.92
C SER A 366 14.07 16.60 26.73
N TRP A 367 14.30 16.86 28.01
CA TRP A 367 15.13 15.99 28.81
C TRP A 367 14.42 15.60 30.09
N ASP A 368 14.53 14.34 30.48
CA ASP A 368 14.13 13.83 31.78
C ASP A 368 15.36 13.34 32.56
N CYS A 369 15.30 13.50 33.88
CA CYS A 369 16.32 12.99 34.76
C CYS A 369 16.08 11.49 35.03
N ASP A 370 16.86 10.63 34.42
CA ASP A 370 16.89 9.19 34.68
C ASP A 370 17.90 8.92 35.80
N PRO A 371 17.51 8.20 36.86
CA PRO A 371 18.41 7.96 38.02
C PRO A 371 19.62 7.09 37.70
N VAL A 372 19.65 6.38 36.57
CA VAL A 372 20.73 5.47 36.17
C VAL A 372 21.57 6.09 35.03
N ASN A 373 20.89 6.67 34.05
CA ASN A 373 21.53 7.13 32.80
C ASN A 373 21.75 8.64 32.77
N GLY A 374 21.36 9.37 33.82
CA GLY A 374 21.44 10.82 33.83
C GLY A 374 20.33 11.48 33.00
N CYS A 375 20.65 12.54 32.28
CA CYS A 375 19.67 13.22 31.44
C CYS A 375 19.46 12.47 30.12
N VAL A 376 18.25 11.99 29.90
CA VAL A 376 17.83 11.23 28.73
C VAL A 376 16.75 12.01 27.99
N ASP A 377 16.85 12.11 26.68
CA ASP A 377 15.77 12.63 25.86
C ASP A 377 14.71 11.53 25.69
N PRO A 378 13.45 11.71 26.14
CA PRO A 378 12.38 10.75 25.96
C PRO A 378 11.88 10.69 24.50
N GLY A 379 12.39 11.56 23.61
CA GLY A 379 11.98 11.62 22.20
C GLY A 379 10.51 12.06 21.98
N THR A 380 9.88 12.67 23.01
CA THR A 380 8.47 13.06 22.97
C THR A 380 8.26 14.59 22.92
N GLY A 381 9.33 15.38 23.11
CA GLY A 381 9.27 16.84 23.20
C GLY A 381 8.59 17.38 24.47
N ILE A 382 8.21 16.51 25.41
CA ILE A 382 7.50 16.85 26.65
C ILE A 382 8.27 16.45 27.92
N GLY A 383 9.57 16.23 27.82
CA GLY A 383 10.45 16.03 28.98
C GLY A 383 10.45 17.24 29.91
N ASN A 384 10.76 17.01 31.19
CA ASN A 384 10.68 18.03 32.25
C ASN A 384 11.62 19.22 32.05
N TYR A 385 12.65 19.08 31.21
CA TYR A 385 13.64 20.12 30.95
C TYR A 385 13.76 20.39 29.45
N SER A 386 13.67 21.65 29.06
CA SER A 386 13.77 22.09 27.67
C SER A 386 15.21 22.22 27.15
N ALA A 387 16.21 21.94 27.98
CA ALA A 387 17.62 21.95 27.60
C ALA A 387 18.43 20.93 28.41
N LEU A 388 19.35 20.25 27.76
CA LEU A 388 20.27 19.28 28.39
C LEU A 388 21.04 19.90 29.57
N ALA A 389 21.48 21.16 29.44
CA ALA A 389 22.24 21.84 30.49
C ALA A 389 21.40 22.04 31.77
N THR A 390 20.11 22.37 31.63
CA THR A 390 19.19 22.53 32.78
C THR A 390 18.85 21.18 33.41
N CYS A 391 18.68 20.15 32.61
CA CYS A 391 18.52 18.79 33.10
C CYS A 391 19.76 18.32 33.85
N ASN A 392 20.96 18.46 33.29
CA ASN A 392 22.20 18.05 33.93
C ASN A 392 22.43 18.80 35.26
N ALA A 393 22.11 20.08 35.32
CA ALA A 393 22.18 20.85 36.57
C ALA A 393 21.24 20.31 37.64
N ALA A 394 20.05 19.87 37.26
CA ALA A 394 19.06 19.32 38.17
C ALA A 394 19.34 17.84 38.55
N CYS A 395 19.80 17.03 37.61
CA CYS A 395 20.16 15.63 37.85
C CYS A 395 21.40 15.47 38.74
N ASN A 396 22.39 16.36 38.59
CA ASN A 396 23.61 16.30 39.40
C ASN A 396 23.45 16.74 40.86
N THR A 397 22.30 17.34 41.23
CA THR A 397 22.03 17.77 42.61
C THR A 397 21.50 16.67 43.51
N ASN A 398 21.18 15.50 42.91
CA ASN A 398 20.71 14.34 43.67
C ASN A 398 21.71 13.20 43.65
N SER A 399 22.95 13.46 44.14
CA SER A 399 23.73 12.36 44.72
C SER A 399 22.99 11.95 46.01
N ILE A 400 22.14 10.93 45.94
CA ILE A 400 21.75 10.23 47.16
C ILE A 400 23.01 9.58 47.67
N GLU A 401 23.52 10.12 48.80
CA GLU A 401 24.47 9.35 49.59
C GLU A 401 23.76 8.01 49.89
N GLU A 402 24.35 6.89 49.42
CA GLU A 402 23.93 5.57 49.83
C GLU A 402 24.07 5.42 51.34
N SER A 403 23.07 5.87 52.07
CA SER A 403 22.89 5.62 53.49
C SER A 403 22.07 4.35 53.65
N ASN A 404 22.75 3.26 53.95
CA ASN A 404 22.28 1.94 54.30
C ASN A 404 21.70 1.11 53.14
N THR A 405 22.49 0.20 52.64
CA THR A 405 22.07 -0.99 51.91
C THR A 405 21.15 -1.84 52.81
N LEU A 406 19.84 -1.62 52.71
CA LEU A 406 18.89 -2.63 53.14
C LEU A 406 19.02 -3.79 52.13
N SER A 407 19.81 -4.79 52.47
CA SER A 407 19.86 -6.01 51.68
C SER A 407 18.59 -6.83 51.96
N PHE A 408 17.81 -7.07 50.98
CA PHE A 408 16.73 -8.04 51.03
C PHE A 408 16.92 -9.09 49.94
N ASN A 409 16.53 -10.31 50.22
CA ASN A 409 16.56 -11.42 49.28
C ASN A 409 15.13 -11.81 48.90
N LEU A 410 14.92 -12.05 47.60
CA LEU A 410 13.66 -12.54 47.05
C LEU A 410 13.87 -13.94 46.48
N TYR A 411 13.12 -14.92 47.00
CA TYR A 411 13.22 -16.27 46.47
C TYR A 411 11.89 -17.06 46.64
N PRO A 412 11.63 -18.07 45.77
CA PRO A 412 12.37 -18.36 44.55
C PRO A 412 12.15 -17.28 43.49
N ASN A 413 13.12 -17.11 42.63
CA ASN A 413 12.98 -16.24 41.47
C ASN A 413 13.44 -17.03 40.21
N PRO A 414 12.54 -17.36 39.25
CA PRO A 414 11.12 -16.97 39.21
C PRO A 414 10.26 -17.67 40.30
N VAL A 415 9.22 -16.97 40.75
CA VAL A 415 8.26 -17.44 41.73
C VAL A 415 7.08 -18.15 41.04
N LYS A 416 6.55 -19.21 41.68
CA LYS A 416 5.38 -19.94 41.18
C LYS A 416 4.17 -19.81 42.12
N ASP A 417 4.36 -20.10 43.35
CA ASP A 417 3.24 -20.18 44.34
C ASP A 417 3.44 -19.24 45.53
N ARG A 418 4.70 -19.12 46.01
CA ARG A 418 5.07 -18.38 47.19
C ARG A 418 6.35 -17.57 46.98
N LEU A 419 6.29 -16.28 47.26
CA LEU A 419 7.44 -15.37 47.28
C LEU A 419 7.87 -15.17 48.74
N VAL A 420 9.12 -15.44 49.04
CA VAL A 420 9.72 -15.12 50.34
C VAL A 420 10.53 -13.83 50.20
N ILE A 421 10.32 -12.90 51.12
CA ILE A 421 11.12 -11.66 51.21
C ILE A 421 11.89 -11.71 52.55
N GLU A 422 13.19 -11.84 52.46
CA GLU A 422 14.09 -11.75 53.63
C GLU A 422 14.69 -10.35 53.68
N GLY A 423 14.41 -9.63 54.75
CA GLY A 423 14.86 -8.27 54.99
C GLY A 423 13.84 -7.45 55.76
N GLN A 424 14.18 -6.21 56.09
CA GLN A 424 13.23 -5.28 56.78
C GLN A 424 12.58 -4.39 55.70
N TYR A 425 11.25 -4.49 55.60
CA TYR A 425 10.42 -3.63 54.78
C TYR A 425 9.09 -3.32 55.50
N THR A 426 8.41 -2.31 55.08
CA THR A 426 7.09 -1.92 55.68
C THR A 426 5.94 -2.41 54.83
N SER A 427 6.08 -2.35 53.50
CA SER A 427 5.07 -2.82 52.56
C SER A 427 5.73 -3.28 51.26
N ALA A 428 5.03 -4.15 50.53
CA ALA A 428 5.45 -4.59 49.20
C ALA A 428 4.30 -4.40 48.20
N ASN A 429 4.65 -3.91 46.99
CA ASN A 429 3.75 -3.82 45.86
C ASN A 429 4.26 -4.71 44.73
N ILE A 430 3.40 -5.57 44.22
CA ILE A 430 3.68 -6.41 43.04
C ILE A 430 2.91 -5.86 41.86
N TYR A 431 3.60 -5.72 40.73
CA TYR A 431 3.05 -5.18 39.49
C TYR A 431 3.11 -6.22 38.40
N ASP A 432 2.14 -6.21 37.50
CA ASP A 432 2.21 -6.99 36.27
C ASP A 432 3.18 -6.33 35.26
N VAL A 433 3.40 -7.00 34.14
CA VAL A 433 4.30 -6.52 33.07
C VAL A 433 3.84 -5.22 32.40
N PHE A 434 2.61 -4.78 32.66
CA PHE A 434 2.04 -3.52 32.16
C PHE A 434 2.08 -2.40 33.23
N GLY A 435 2.69 -2.66 34.38
CA GLY A 435 2.82 -1.67 35.46
C GLY A 435 1.56 -1.50 36.33
N LYS A 436 0.56 -2.38 36.21
CA LYS A 436 -0.62 -2.39 37.06
C LYS A 436 -0.31 -3.10 38.37
N ALA A 437 -0.57 -2.47 39.51
CA ALA A 437 -0.45 -3.12 40.81
C ALA A 437 -1.46 -4.28 40.92
N VAL A 438 -0.97 -5.49 41.13
CA VAL A 438 -1.76 -6.72 41.28
C VAL A 438 -1.87 -7.17 42.73
N LEU A 439 -0.93 -6.77 43.57
CA LEU A 439 -0.97 -7.00 45.00
C LEU A 439 -0.25 -5.87 45.75
N THR A 440 -0.87 -5.41 46.83
CA THR A 440 -0.23 -4.54 47.84
C THR A 440 -0.41 -5.22 49.20
N THR A 441 0.67 -5.35 49.93
CA THR A 441 0.64 -5.98 51.24
C THR A 441 1.58 -5.28 52.22
N ASP A 442 1.18 -5.21 53.51
CA ASP A 442 2.09 -4.85 54.57
C ASP A 442 3.11 -5.93 54.85
N TYR A 443 4.05 -5.71 55.78
CA TYR A 443 5.14 -6.63 56.04
C TYR A 443 4.68 -8.06 56.30
N GLN A 444 5.13 -8.97 55.45
CA GLN A 444 4.95 -10.44 55.56
C GLN A 444 6.20 -11.14 55.01
N ASN A 445 6.77 -12.08 55.78
CA ASN A 445 7.94 -12.85 55.29
C ASN A 445 7.61 -13.73 54.09
N THR A 446 6.36 -14.00 53.82
CA THR A 446 5.93 -14.87 52.72
C THR A 446 4.65 -14.33 52.12
N ILE A 447 4.62 -14.19 50.83
CA ILE A 447 3.50 -13.71 50.04
C ILE A 447 3.00 -14.84 49.13
N GLU A 448 1.72 -15.18 49.21
CA GLU A 448 1.09 -16.13 48.28
C GLU A 448 0.83 -15.42 46.96
N VAL A 449 1.34 -15.98 45.84
CA VAL A 449 1.24 -15.41 44.50
C VAL A 449 0.54 -16.32 43.50
N THR A 450 -0.06 -17.42 43.99
CA THR A 450 -0.76 -18.42 43.14
C THR A 450 -1.95 -17.86 42.35
N ALA A 451 -2.47 -16.71 42.72
CA ALA A 451 -3.63 -16.09 42.10
C ALA A 451 -3.31 -14.79 41.31
N LEU A 452 -2.02 -14.46 41.12
CA LEU A 452 -1.58 -13.24 40.48
C LEU A 452 -1.31 -13.43 38.98
#